data_44cf9a35115026605668a7004fd5ef09
#
_entry.id   44cf9a35115026605668a7004fd5ef09
#
_cell.length_a   1.000
_cell.length_b   1.000
_cell.length_c   1.000
_cell.angle_alpha   90.00
_cell.angle_beta   90.00
_cell.angle_gamma   90.00
#
_symmetry.space_group_name_H-M   'P 1'
#
loop_
_entity.id
_entity.type
_entity.pdbx_description
1 polymer ?
#
loop_
_entity_poly.entity_id
_entity_poly.type
_entity_poly.pdbx_seq_one_letter_code
_entity_poly.pdbx_strand_id
1 'polypeptide(L)'
;MPRITPVLMSGGAGTRLWPLSRRARPKQFHVLGAERTLIQDTALRFTGAAFAPPVVICNAGHADLVREQLAAVGVAPRALVLEPEGRNTAAAAIVAAAAAEPGELVLLLSADARVNDPAALRAAIALGAPAAEAGALVI
;
A
#
# COMPACT_ATOMS: atom_id res chain seq x y z
N MET A 1 -7.29 19.78 6.84
CA MET A 1 -6.27 18.71 6.90
C MET A 1 -5.84 18.33 5.49
N PRO A 2 -4.57 18.19 5.24
CA PRO A 2 -4.10 17.69 3.95
C PRO A 2 -4.63 16.26 3.75
N ARG A 3 -4.84 15.90 2.49
CA ARG A 3 -5.15 14.51 2.15
C ARG A 3 -3.94 13.63 2.36
N ILE A 4 -4.19 12.39 2.66
CA ILE A 4 -3.15 11.38 2.86
C ILE A 4 -3.14 10.49 1.63
N THR A 5 -2.00 10.36 0.97
CA THR A 5 -1.78 9.44 -0.14
C THR A 5 -1.28 8.10 0.39
N PRO A 6 -2.10 7.05 0.39
CA PRO A 6 -1.65 5.71 0.73
C PRO A 6 -0.72 5.19 -0.37
N VAL A 7 0.44 4.68 0.02
CA VAL A 7 1.39 4.03 -0.89
C VAL A 7 1.57 2.58 -0.48
N LEU A 8 1.01 1.68 -1.27
CA LEU A 8 1.06 0.25 -1.04
C LEU A 8 2.34 -0.32 -1.64
N MET A 9 3.24 -0.79 -0.78
CA MET A 9 4.47 -1.45 -1.21
C MET A 9 4.21 -2.95 -1.39
N SER A 10 4.17 -3.38 -2.64
CA SER A 10 3.91 -4.76 -3.05
C SER A 10 5.12 -5.37 -3.80
N GLY A 11 6.33 -5.09 -3.32
CA GLY A 11 7.56 -5.41 -4.04
C GLY A 11 8.24 -6.73 -3.66
N GLY A 12 7.81 -7.43 -2.62
CA GLY A 12 8.44 -8.66 -2.14
C GLY A 12 8.03 -9.91 -2.94
N ALA A 13 8.94 -10.87 -3.08
CA ALA A 13 8.63 -12.19 -3.66
C ALA A 13 7.73 -13.06 -2.77
N GLY A 14 7.65 -12.74 -1.46
CA GLY A 14 6.73 -13.37 -0.51
C GLY A 14 6.80 -14.88 -0.42
N THR A 15 7.98 -15.47 -0.63
CA THR A 15 8.15 -16.93 -0.74
C THR A 15 8.18 -17.67 0.60
N ARG A 16 8.14 -16.94 1.72
CA ARG A 16 8.20 -17.53 3.09
C ARG A 16 7.02 -18.46 3.40
N LEU A 17 5.89 -18.31 2.71
CA LEU A 17 4.72 -19.16 2.84
C LEU A 17 4.64 -20.25 1.76
N TRP A 18 5.76 -20.58 1.13
CA TRP A 18 5.81 -21.68 0.17
C TRP A 18 5.20 -22.97 0.80
N PRO A 19 4.35 -23.77 0.12
CA PRO A 19 4.01 -23.71 -1.32
C PRO A 19 2.85 -22.78 -1.67
N LEU A 20 2.19 -22.13 -0.69
CA LEU A 20 1.07 -21.21 -0.94
C LEU A 20 1.51 -19.96 -1.70
N SER A 21 2.58 -19.30 -1.23
CA SER A 21 3.17 -18.16 -1.93
C SER A 21 4.28 -18.59 -2.86
N ARG A 22 4.28 -18.04 -4.05
CA ARG A 22 5.28 -18.29 -5.10
C ARG A 22 5.67 -16.98 -5.76
N ARG A 23 6.78 -16.94 -6.49
CA ARG A 23 7.26 -15.76 -7.22
C ARG A 23 6.19 -15.14 -8.12
N ALA A 24 5.39 -15.99 -8.82
CA ALA A 24 4.31 -15.54 -9.69
C ALA A 24 3.07 -15.04 -8.92
N ARG A 25 2.89 -15.47 -7.68
CA ARG A 25 1.77 -15.08 -6.82
C ARG A 25 2.22 -14.97 -5.37
N PRO A 26 2.86 -13.85 -4.99
CA PRO A 26 3.31 -13.60 -3.61
C PRO A 26 2.18 -13.55 -2.59
N LYS A 27 2.56 -13.52 -1.31
CA LYS A 27 1.67 -13.55 -0.14
C LYS A 27 0.52 -12.54 -0.22
N GLN A 28 0.77 -11.32 -0.65
CA GLN A 28 -0.22 -10.24 -0.70
C GLN A 28 -1.40 -10.51 -1.63
N PHE A 29 -1.26 -11.43 -2.56
CA PHE A 29 -2.30 -11.82 -3.53
C PHE A 29 -3.10 -13.06 -3.11
N HIS A 30 -2.94 -13.50 -1.88
CA HIS A 30 -3.67 -14.64 -1.30
C HIS A 30 -4.68 -14.20 -0.26
N VAL A 31 -5.76 -14.97 -0.14
CA VAL A 31 -6.72 -14.87 0.95
C VAL A 31 -6.17 -15.64 2.15
N LEU A 32 -5.85 -14.93 3.23
CA LEU A 32 -5.27 -15.51 4.44
C LEU A 32 -6.14 -15.21 5.66
N GLY A 33 -7.11 -16.06 5.92
CA GLY A 33 -7.99 -15.94 7.09
C GLY A 33 -8.95 -14.74 7.03
N ALA A 34 -9.33 -14.31 5.84
CA ALA A 34 -10.27 -13.24 5.57
C ALA A 34 -11.06 -13.57 4.30
N GLU A 35 -11.96 -12.70 3.88
CA GLU A 35 -12.74 -12.86 2.63
C GLU A 35 -11.97 -12.35 1.41
N ARG A 36 -10.96 -11.52 1.61
CA ARG A 36 -10.21 -10.81 0.57
C ARG A 36 -8.71 -11.10 0.68
N THR A 37 -7.99 -10.79 -0.37
CA THR A 37 -6.52 -10.84 -0.34
C THR A 37 -5.95 -9.72 0.52
N LEU A 38 -4.71 -9.86 0.96
CA LEU A 38 -4.05 -8.86 1.81
C LEU A 38 -3.93 -7.50 1.11
N ILE A 39 -3.65 -7.48 -0.20
CA ILE A 39 -3.56 -6.22 -0.94
C ILE A 39 -4.93 -5.54 -1.06
N GLN A 40 -6.00 -6.31 -1.26
CA GLN A 40 -7.36 -5.80 -1.30
C GLN A 40 -7.77 -5.19 0.04
N ASP A 41 -7.55 -5.91 1.13
CA ASP A 41 -7.84 -5.41 2.49
C ASP A 41 -7.02 -4.16 2.81
N THR A 42 -5.76 -4.13 2.42
CA THR A 42 -4.91 -2.95 2.63
C THR A 42 -5.42 -1.75 1.86
N ALA A 43 -5.80 -1.91 0.60
CA ALA A 43 -6.32 -0.81 -0.22
C ALA A 43 -7.65 -0.28 0.31
N LEU A 44 -8.57 -1.16 0.69
CA LEU A 44 -9.89 -0.78 1.23
C LEU A 44 -9.80 -0.07 2.58
N ARG A 45 -8.79 -0.36 3.36
CA ARG A 45 -8.59 0.23 4.69
C ARG A 45 -8.39 1.74 4.65
N PHE A 46 -7.87 2.27 3.54
CA PHE A 46 -7.52 3.67 3.36
C PHE A 46 -8.35 4.32 2.23
N THR A 47 -9.66 4.17 2.33
CA THR A 47 -10.64 4.83 1.46
C THR A 47 -11.40 5.91 2.23
N GLY A 48 -12.03 6.83 1.50
CA GLY A 48 -12.84 7.92 2.07
C GLY A 48 -12.18 9.29 1.91
N ALA A 49 -12.84 10.33 2.39
CA ALA A 49 -12.49 11.73 2.11
C ALA A 49 -11.09 12.15 2.58
N ALA A 50 -10.59 11.54 3.66
CA ALA A 50 -9.25 11.83 4.21
C ALA A 50 -8.11 11.28 3.34
N PHE A 51 -8.40 10.34 2.46
CA PHE A 51 -7.39 9.65 1.65
C PHE A 51 -7.52 9.99 0.16
N ALA A 52 -6.37 10.13 -0.48
CA ALA A 52 -6.28 10.19 -1.93
C ALA A 52 -6.35 8.76 -2.51
N PRO A 53 -6.61 8.60 -3.82
CA PRO A 53 -6.46 7.30 -4.46
C PRO A 53 -5.04 6.76 -4.25
N PRO A 54 -4.88 5.46 -3.96
CA PRO A 54 -3.58 4.90 -3.60
C PRO A 54 -2.59 4.91 -4.76
N VAL A 55 -1.32 4.99 -4.42
CA VAL A 55 -0.20 4.64 -5.30
C VAL A 55 0.22 3.21 -4.94
N VAL A 56 0.46 2.38 -5.93
CA VAL A 56 0.95 1.03 -5.72
C VAL A 56 2.32 0.88 -6.35
N ILE A 57 3.28 0.40 -5.57
CA ILE A 57 4.63 0.08 -6.04
C ILE A 57 4.75 -1.44 -6.06
N CYS A 58 4.96 -2.02 -7.22
CA CYS A 58 5.05 -3.47 -7.38
C CYS A 58 6.10 -3.88 -8.41
N ASN A 59 6.48 -5.16 -8.37
CA ASN A 59 7.28 -5.73 -9.43
C ASN A 59 6.51 -5.70 -10.76
N ALA A 60 7.20 -5.41 -11.86
CA ALA A 60 6.61 -5.33 -13.19
C ALA A 60 5.83 -6.60 -13.58
N GLY A 61 6.31 -7.77 -13.17
CA GLY A 61 5.64 -9.06 -13.41
C GLY A 61 4.32 -9.24 -12.66
N HIS A 62 4.03 -8.40 -11.67
CA HIS A 62 2.79 -8.47 -10.87
C HIS A 62 1.77 -7.37 -11.23
N ALA A 63 2.06 -6.53 -12.20
CA ALA A 63 1.23 -5.37 -12.54
C ALA A 63 -0.23 -5.74 -12.87
N ASP A 64 -0.42 -6.75 -13.69
CA ASP A 64 -1.77 -7.19 -14.09
C ASP A 64 -2.54 -7.78 -12.93
N LEU A 65 -1.88 -8.54 -12.07
CA LEU A 65 -2.48 -9.11 -10.87
C LEU A 65 -2.91 -8.01 -9.88
N VAL A 66 -2.10 -6.96 -9.71
CA VAL A 66 -2.47 -5.79 -8.89
C VAL A 66 -3.70 -5.10 -9.47
N ARG A 67 -3.73 -4.83 -10.77
CA ARG A 67 -4.88 -4.19 -11.44
C ARG A 67 -6.15 -5.00 -11.27
N GLU A 68 -6.09 -6.30 -11.53
CA GLU A 68 -7.21 -7.22 -11.39
C GLU A 68 -7.77 -7.21 -9.97
N GLN A 69 -6.92 -7.38 -8.99
CA GLN A 69 -7.35 -7.49 -7.59
C GLN A 69 -7.91 -6.19 -7.03
N LEU A 70 -7.34 -5.05 -7.35
CA LEU A 70 -7.87 -3.75 -6.92
C LEU A 70 -9.17 -3.40 -7.64
N ALA A 71 -9.29 -3.69 -8.92
CA ALA A 71 -10.53 -3.50 -9.67
C ALA A 71 -11.68 -4.34 -9.09
N ALA A 72 -11.41 -5.57 -8.65
CA ALA A 72 -12.39 -6.46 -8.04
C ALA A 72 -13.03 -5.89 -6.77
N VAL A 73 -12.38 -4.96 -6.08
CA VAL A 73 -12.90 -4.28 -4.88
C VAL A 73 -13.21 -2.80 -5.13
N GLY A 74 -13.25 -2.36 -6.37
CA GLY A 74 -13.62 -1.00 -6.75
C GLY A 74 -12.58 0.06 -6.42
N VAL A 75 -11.32 -0.31 -6.22
CA VAL A 75 -10.23 0.63 -5.94
C VAL A 75 -9.47 0.92 -7.23
N ALA A 76 -9.47 2.18 -7.64
CA ALA A 76 -8.66 2.68 -8.75
C ALA A 76 -7.40 3.37 -8.21
N PRO A 77 -6.20 2.81 -8.42
CA PRO A 77 -4.98 3.48 -7.99
C PRO A 77 -4.71 4.74 -8.83
N ARG A 78 -4.15 5.79 -8.20
CA ARG A 78 -3.68 7.00 -8.88
C ARG A 78 -2.52 6.66 -9.83
N ALA A 79 -1.63 5.81 -9.38
CA ALA A 79 -0.48 5.36 -10.15
C ALA A 79 -0.09 3.93 -9.75
N LEU A 80 0.41 3.21 -10.73
CA LEU A 80 1.05 1.91 -10.57
C LEU A 80 2.51 2.05 -10.98
N VAL A 81 3.40 2.05 -10.00
CA VAL A 81 4.84 2.17 -10.20
C VAL A 81 5.46 0.80 -10.30
N LEU A 82 6.11 0.53 -11.41
CA LEU A 82 6.69 -0.77 -11.69
C LEU A 82 8.18 -0.76 -11.38
N GLU A 83 8.59 -1.65 -10.48
CA GLU A 83 10.00 -1.89 -10.19
C GLU A 83 10.52 -3.03 -11.07
N PRO A 84 11.58 -2.82 -11.86
CA PRO A 84 12.21 -3.91 -12.62
C PRO A 84 12.89 -4.92 -11.70
N GLU A 85 13.44 -4.43 -10.59
CA GLU A 85 14.05 -5.23 -9.52
C GLU A 85 13.60 -4.69 -8.16
N GLY A 86 13.34 -5.59 -7.20
CA GLY A 86 12.99 -5.21 -5.84
C GLY A 86 14.11 -4.41 -5.18
N ARG A 87 13.83 -3.18 -4.78
CA ARG A 87 14.74 -2.28 -4.06
C ARG A 87 14.23 -2.07 -2.64
N ASN A 88 15.09 -1.52 -1.78
CA ASN A 88 14.76 -1.24 -0.39
C ASN A 88 13.63 -0.20 -0.23
N THR A 89 13.03 -0.17 0.95
CA THR A 89 11.97 0.76 1.35
C THR A 89 12.31 2.23 1.09
N ALA A 90 13.57 2.64 1.23
CA ALA A 90 14.00 4.01 0.98
C ALA A 90 13.76 4.45 -0.49
N ALA A 91 14.04 3.59 -1.45
CA ALA A 91 13.76 3.87 -2.86
C ALA A 91 12.25 4.00 -3.11
N ALA A 92 11.44 3.14 -2.49
CA ALA A 92 9.98 3.23 -2.54
C ALA A 92 9.46 4.54 -1.94
N ALA A 93 10.05 5.01 -0.82
CA ALA A 93 9.68 6.28 -0.20
C ALA A 93 9.93 7.48 -1.11
N ILE A 94 11.07 7.51 -1.82
CA ILE A 94 11.39 8.56 -2.78
C ILE A 94 10.37 8.59 -3.93
N VAL A 95 10.06 7.44 -4.49
CA VAL A 95 9.07 7.32 -5.56
C VAL A 95 7.68 7.73 -5.08
N ALA A 96 7.32 7.32 -3.86
CA ALA A 96 6.06 7.69 -3.24
C ALA A 96 5.91 9.20 -3.07
N ALA A 97 6.97 9.85 -2.59
CA ALA A 97 6.99 11.31 -2.45
C ALA A 97 6.83 12.04 -3.80
N ALA A 98 7.44 11.50 -4.86
CA ALA A 98 7.31 12.05 -6.22
C ALA A 98 5.91 11.82 -6.84
N ALA A 99 5.18 10.82 -6.39
CA ALA A 99 3.84 10.49 -6.89
C ALA A 99 2.70 11.15 -6.10
N ALA A 100 3.00 11.76 -4.96
CA ALA A 100 2.05 12.54 -4.18
C ALA A 100 1.89 13.95 -4.75
N GLU A 101 0.68 14.52 -4.60
CA GLU A 101 0.46 15.92 -4.97
C GLU A 101 1.08 16.86 -3.92
N PRO A 102 1.47 18.08 -4.33
CA PRO A 102 2.00 19.06 -3.39
C PRO A 102 1.04 19.30 -2.23
N GLY A 103 1.55 19.20 -1.01
CA GLY A 103 0.77 19.37 0.22
C GLY A 103 0.04 18.12 0.73
N GLU A 104 0.07 17.03 0.01
CA GLU A 104 -0.42 15.74 0.54
C GLU A 104 0.61 15.10 1.48
N LEU A 105 0.12 14.39 2.49
CA LEU A 105 0.95 13.52 3.31
C LEU A 105 1.10 12.15 2.62
N VAL A 106 2.26 11.54 2.75
CA VAL A 106 2.54 10.20 2.23
C VAL A 106 2.48 9.18 3.35
N LEU A 107 1.67 8.15 3.17
CA LEU A 107 1.55 7.02 4.10
C LEU A 107 2.09 5.75 3.45
N LEU A 108 3.29 5.34 3.85
CA LEU A 108 3.90 4.10 3.36
C LEU A 108 3.30 2.88 4.07
N LEU A 109 2.85 1.92 3.31
CA LEU A 109 2.18 0.72 3.81
C LEU A 109 2.74 -0.54 3.15
N SER A 110 2.96 -1.58 3.94
CA SER A 110 3.21 -2.92 3.39
C SER A 110 1.89 -3.53 2.91
N ALA A 111 1.84 -4.01 1.67
CA ALA A 111 0.66 -4.66 1.08
C ALA A 111 0.41 -6.08 1.62
N ASP A 112 1.33 -6.64 2.38
CA ASP A 112 1.27 -8.00 2.92
C ASP A 112 0.99 -8.06 4.43
N ALA A 113 0.70 -6.92 5.05
CA ALA A 113 0.43 -6.82 6.48
C ALA A 113 -1.06 -7.01 6.79
N ARG A 114 -1.35 -7.89 7.73
CA ARG A 114 -2.67 -8.00 8.32
C ARG A 114 -2.80 -7.01 9.48
N VAL A 115 -3.92 -6.33 9.54
CA VAL A 115 -4.25 -5.39 10.63
C VAL A 115 -5.51 -5.89 11.32
N ASN A 116 -5.39 -6.22 12.60
CA ASN A 116 -6.50 -6.76 13.39
C ASN A 116 -7.50 -5.67 13.80
N ASP A 117 -7.03 -4.45 14.02
CA ASP A 117 -7.86 -3.30 14.38
C ASP A 117 -7.60 -2.12 13.42
N PRO A 118 -8.33 -2.07 12.30
CA PRO A 118 -8.22 -0.97 11.34
C PRO A 118 -8.61 0.40 11.91
N ALA A 119 -9.52 0.44 12.91
CA ALA A 119 -9.95 1.69 13.53
C ALA A 119 -8.84 2.29 14.39
N ALA A 120 -8.16 1.47 15.19
CA ALA A 120 -7.00 1.89 15.97
C ALA A 120 -5.86 2.40 15.07
N LEU A 121 -5.60 1.72 13.95
CA LEU A 121 -4.60 2.17 12.99
C LEU A 121 -4.96 3.54 12.40
N ARG A 122 -6.20 3.76 11.99
CA ARG A 122 -6.65 5.05 11.47
C ARG A 122 -6.55 6.16 12.51
N ALA A 123 -6.87 5.87 13.76
CA ALA A 123 -6.72 6.82 14.88
C ALA A 123 -5.25 7.19 15.11
N ALA A 124 -4.35 6.22 15.05
CA ALA A 124 -2.91 6.47 15.17
C ALA A 124 -2.38 7.35 14.01
N ILE A 125 -2.83 7.11 12.78
CA ILE A 125 -2.49 7.93 11.62
C ILE A 125 -2.98 9.37 11.81
N ALA A 126 -4.23 9.54 12.24
CA ALA A 126 -4.79 10.87 12.50
C ALA A 126 -4.03 11.62 13.61
N LEU A 127 -3.56 10.91 14.64
CA LEU A 127 -2.75 11.48 15.71
C LEU A 127 -1.35 11.91 15.22
N GLY A 128 -0.74 11.16 14.31
CA GLY A 128 0.58 11.46 13.75
C GLY A 128 0.56 12.52 12.64
N ALA A 129 -0.57 12.75 11.99
CA ALA A 129 -0.66 13.63 10.83
C ALA A 129 -0.16 15.06 11.08
N PRO A 130 -0.47 15.73 12.21
CA PRO A 130 0.04 17.09 12.47
C PRO A 130 1.58 17.16 12.55
N ALA A 131 2.22 16.13 13.08
CA ALA A 131 3.68 16.06 13.14
C ALA A 131 4.27 15.90 11.73
N ALA A 132 3.64 15.08 10.88
CA ALA A 132 4.04 14.92 9.49
C ALA A 132 3.84 16.22 8.68
N GLU A 133 2.76 16.95 8.90
CA GLU A 133 2.53 18.28 8.32
C GLU A 133 3.64 19.27 8.69
N ALA A 134 4.15 19.18 9.92
CA ALA A 134 5.28 19.98 10.38
C ALA A 134 6.65 19.50 9.84
N GLY A 135 6.68 18.49 8.98
CA GLY A 135 7.88 17.95 8.34
C GLY A 135 8.56 16.82 9.09
N ALA A 136 7.93 16.25 10.11
CA ALA A 136 8.48 15.09 10.80
C ALA A 136 8.24 13.79 10.02
N LEU A 137 9.18 12.86 10.14
CA LEU A 137 8.97 11.45 9.79
C LEU A 137 8.30 10.77 11.00
N VAL A 138 7.09 10.27 10.79
CA VAL A 138 6.32 9.58 11.84
C VAL A 138 6.39 8.07 11.60
N ILE A 139 6.73 7.31 12.63
CA ILE A 139 6.89 5.83 12.57
C ILE A 139 6.13 5.17 13.74
#